data_c43aef599357f7866f97318a51199f2b
#
_entry.id   c43aef599357f7866f97318a51199f2b
#
_cell.length_a   1.000
_cell.length_b   1.000
_cell.length_c   1.000
_cell.angle_alpha   90.00
_cell.angle_beta   90.00
_cell.angle_gamma   90.00
#
_symmetry.space_group_name_H-M   'P 1'
#
loop_
_entity.id
_entity.type
_entity.pdbx_description
1 polymer ?
#
loop_
_entity_poly.entity_id
_entity_poly.type
_entity_poly.pdbx_seq_one_letter_code
_entity_poly.pdbx_strand_id
1 'polypeptide(L)'
;MQYYTAPMEGLTDRIWRQAHQRWFGAPGAPARYYAPFLSPPENRVLIKKKMAELDPAANPGAPVIPQLLAKDGALAAWMVTELRRLGYTEVNLNFGCPSGTVTAKGKGSGMLRDPAKLEAFLDEFFSRTEGPVSVKTRLGVTRPEEFDAILDIYNRYPICELTIHPRVMRQLYRGEADRAAFAACLPRCRMPVCYNGDITTPAQLAALEAEHPSLSGIMVGRGLIADPALLRQAVGGAPASKEELRGYLDELYHGYTALFGASSCAVSRMKAHWHYLIYRFEGAEPLEKQLRKTREGWEYEVVVNQIFTLPLK
;
A
#
# COMPACT_ATOMS: atom_id res chain seq x y z
N MET A 1 -4.19 -15.49 -10.91
CA MET A 1 -4.38 -14.39 -9.92
C MET A 1 -3.20 -13.44 -9.98
N GLN A 2 -3.41 -12.13 -9.84
CA GLN A 2 -2.31 -11.16 -9.75
C GLN A 2 -2.07 -10.75 -8.28
N TYR A 3 -0.81 -10.44 -7.93
CA TYR A 3 -0.45 -10.01 -6.57
C TYR A 3 0.08 -8.59 -6.60
N TYR A 4 -0.40 -7.75 -5.68
CA TYR A 4 -0.03 -6.34 -5.62
C TYR A 4 0.53 -5.97 -4.25
N THR A 5 1.40 -4.96 -4.21
CA THR A 5 1.80 -4.34 -2.96
C THR A 5 0.86 -3.20 -2.60
N ALA A 6 0.40 -3.14 -1.35
CA ALA A 6 -0.47 -2.05 -0.89
C ALA A 6 0.31 -0.74 -0.68
N PRO A 7 -0.29 0.42 -1.00
CA PRO A 7 0.28 1.72 -0.67
C PRO A 7 0.21 1.96 0.84
N MET A 8 1.36 2.10 1.49
CA MET A 8 1.44 2.40 2.93
C MET A 8 2.39 3.58 3.16
N GLU A 9 1.79 4.70 3.62
CA GLU A 9 2.54 5.91 3.92
C GLU A 9 3.65 5.64 4.95
N GLY A 10 4.86 6.05 4.62
CA GLY A 10 6.02 5.85 5.45
C GLY A 10 6.63 4.44 5.44
N LEU A 11 6.12 3.51 4.64
CA LEU A 11 6.62 2.13 4.57
C LEU A 11 6.94 1.68 3.14
N THR A 12 6.04 1.92 2.16
CA THR A 12 6.21 1.40 0.80
C THR A 12 6.63 2.49 -0.19
N ASP A 13 7.51 3.39 0.26
CA ASP A 13 8.12 4.43 -0.57
C ASP A 13 9.09 3.87 -1.63
N ARG A 14 9.65 4.73 -2.47
CA ARG A 14 10.53 4.31 -3.57
C ARG A 14 11.75 3.52 -3.11
N ILE A 15 12.34 3.86 -1.94
CA ILE A 15 13.49 3.13 -1.39
C ILE A 15 13.08 1.69 -1.09
N TRP A 16 11.95 1.52 -0.42
CA TRP A 16 11.40 0.20 -0.14
C TRP A 16 11.06 -0.58 -1.41
N ARG A 17 10.39 0.05 -2.39
CA ARG A 17 10.00 -0.65 -3.63
C ARG A 17 11.21 -1.14 -4.41
N GLN A 18 12.27 -0.34 -4.52
CA GLN A 18 13.51 -0.72 -5.19
C GLN A 18 14.19 -1.90 -4.50
N ALA A 19 14.38 -1.80 -3.18
CA ALA A 19 15.00 -2.88 -2.40
C ALA A 19 14.15 -4.16 -2.45
N HIS A 20 12.82 -4.04 -2.27
CA HIS A 20 11.92 -5.20 -2.34
C HIS A 20 11.96 -5.87 -3.72
N GLN A 21 11.90 -5.08 -4.81
CA GLN A 21 11.98 -5.61 -6.18
C GLN A 21 13.30 -6.35 -6.43
N ARG A 22 14.41 -5.81 -5.93
CA ARG A 22 15.75 -6.40 -6.12
C ARG A 22 15.92 -7.70 -5.37
N TRP A 23 15.48 -7.76 -4.10
CA TRP A 23 15.73 -8.89 -3.22
C TRP A 23 14.65 -9.96 -3.28
N PHE A 24 13.40 -9.56 -3.48
CA PHE A 24 12.24 -10.43 -3.33
C PHE A 24 11.27 -10.40 -4.52
N GLY A 25 11.54 -9.62 -5.55
CA GLY A 25 10.80 -9.66 -6.80
C GLY A 25 10.94 -11.02 -7.47
N ALA A 26 9.83 -11.55 -7.98
CA ALA A 26 9.78 -12.78 -8.77
C ALA A 26 9.00 -12.51 -10.07
N PRO A 27 9.16 -13.31 -11.11
CA PRO A 27 8.37 -13.16 -12.34
C PRO A 27 6.86 -13.13 -12.04
N GLY A 28 6.21 -12.00 -12.36
CA GLY A 28 4.80 -11.80 -12.10
C GLY A 28 4.40 -11.48 -10.65
N ALA A 29 5.34 -11.41 -9.70
CA ALA A 29 5.03 -11.13 -8.31
C ALA A 29 6.10 -10.24 -7.63
N PRO A 30 5.72 -9.00 -7.17
CA PRO A 30 4.40 -8.42 -7.37
C PRO A 30 4.19 -7.94 -8.81
N ALA A 31 2.97 -8.06 -9.31
CA ALA A 31 2.59 -7.55 -10.62
C ALA A 31 2.49 -6.02 -10.65
N ARG A 32 2.21 -5.38 -9.49
CA ARG A 32 2.10 -3.93 -9.33
C ARG A 32 2.54 -3.49 -7.93
N TYR A 33 3.24 -2.34 -7.90
CA TYR A 33 3.58 -1.60 -6.69
C TYR A 33 2.71 -0.35 -6.60
N TYR A 34 1.75 -0.31 -5.68
CA TYR A 34 1.00 0.93 -5.45
C TYR A 34 1.82 1.88 -4.58
N ALA A 35 2.12 3.06 -5.12
CA ALA A 35 2.88 4.07 -4.38
C ALA A 35 2.05 4.67 -3.24
N PRO A 36 2.67 5.08 -2.11
CA PRO A 36 2.01 5.93 -1.13
C PRO A 36 1.37 7.13 -1.80
N PHE A 37 0.25 7.58 -1.25
CA PHE A 37 -0.57 8.57 -1.91
C PHE A 37 0.12 9.94 -2.07
N LEU A 38 -0.11 10.56 -3.21
CA LEU A 38 0.23 11.94 -3.50
C LEU A 38 -1.05 12.81 -3.43
N SER A 39 -1.00 13.92 -2.69
CA SER A 39 -2.08 14.90 -2.72
C SER A 39 -1.78 15.97 -3.76
N PRO A 40 -2.67 16.20 -4.74
CA PRO A 40 -2.52 17.28 -5.70
C PRO A 40 -2.40 18.64 -4.98
N PRO A 41 -1.43 19.49 -5.36
CA PRO A 41 -1.27 20.82 -4.80
C PRO A 41 -2.35 21.78 -5.35
N GLU A 42 -2.97 22.56 -4.47
CA GLU A 42 -4.07 23.49 -4.85
C GLU A 42 -3.63 24.54 -5.88
N ASN A 43 -2.39 25.00 -5.80
CA ASN A 43 -1.80 25.95 -6.74
C ASN A 43 -1.30 25.32 -8.07
N ARG A 44 -1.52 24.03 -8.26
CA ARG A 44 -1.05 23.26 -9.44
C ARG A 44 0.45 23.36 -9.72
N VAL A 45 1.26 23.58 -8.70
CA VAL A 45 2.73 23.60 -8.81
C VAL A 45 3.30 22.31 -8.25
N LEU A 46 3.94 21.52 -9.11
CA LEU A 46 4.57 20.25 -8.72
C LEU A 46 5.88 20.51 -7.95
N ILE A 47 5.97 19.97 -6.74
CA ILE A 47 7.18 20.06 -5.92
C ILE A 47 8.10 18.90 -6.31
N LYS A 48 9.26 19.21 -6.88
CA LYS A 48 10.25 18.21 -7.37
C LYS A 48 10.53 17.11 -6.33
N LYS A 49 10.71 17.47 -5.05
CA LYS A 49 10.95 16.50 -3.97
C LYS A 49 9.81 15.50 -3.79
N LYS A 50 8.54 15.93 -3.94
CA LYS A 50 7.38 15.05 -3.86
C LYS A 50 7.23 14.18 -5.10
N MET A 51 7.55 14.74 -6.27
CA MET A 51 7.51 14.01 -7.54
C MET A 51 8.65 12.99 -7.67
N ALA A 52 9.75 13.14 -6.93
CA ALA A 52 10.84 12.17 -6.90
C ALA A 52 10.40 10.76 -6.44
N GLU A 53 9.29 10.67 -5.69
CA GLU A 53 8.67 9.39 -5.30
C GLU A 53 8.12 8.61 -6.52
N LEU A 54 7.68 9.34 -7.53
CA LEU A 54 7.07 8.82 -8.75
C LEU A 54 7.93 9.08 -10.01
N ASP A 55 9.20 9.46 -9.83
CA ASP A 55 10.12 9.58 -10.96
C ASP A 55 10.37 8.17 -11.55
N PRO A 56 10.07 7.91 -12.84
CA PRO A 56 10.32 6.61 -13.45
C PRO A 56 11.79 6.19 -13.37
N ALA A 57 12.74 7.14 -13.47
CA ALA A 57 14.16 6.86 -13.33
C ALA A 57 14.55 6.41 -11.89
N ALA A 58 13.75 6.81 -10.90
CA ALA A 58 13.92 6.40 -9.51
C ALA A 58 13.10 5.15 -9.13
N ASN A 59 12.45 4.48 -10.09
CA ASN A 59 11.69 3.25 -9.91
C ASN A 59 11.99 2.22 -11.02
N PRO A 60 13.26 1.94 -11.33
CA PRO A 60 13.62 1.08 -12.46
C PRO A 60 13.09 -0.34 -12.25
N GLY A 61 12.39 -0.87 -13.27
CA GLY A 61 11.88 -2.24 -13.27
C GLY A 61 10.68 -2.52 -12.35
N ALA A 62 10.30 -1.60 -11.48
CA ALA A 62 9.11 -1.76 -10.66
C ALA A 62 7.86 -1.24 -11.39
N PRO A 63 6.82 -2.05 -11.60
CA PRO A 63 5.57 -1.62 -12.22
C PRO A 63 4.75 -0.78 -11.22
N VAL A 64 5.09 0.50 -11.10
CA VAL A 64 4.49 1.41 -10.11
C VAL A 64 3.17 1.98 -10.58
N ILE A 65 2.15 1.94 -9.71
CA ILE A 65 0.87 2.63 -9.88
C ILE A 65 0.82 3.82 -8.92
N PRO A 66 0.80 5.06 -9.42
CA PRO A 66 0.61 6.25 -8.59
C PRO A 66 -0.76 6.25 -7.92
N GLN A 67 -0.83 6.62 -6.64
CA GLN A 67 -2.09 6.78 -5.94
C GLN A 67 -2.33 8.24 -5.57
N LEU A 68 -3.56 8.73 -5.81
CA LEU A 68 -3.98 10.09 -5.48
C LEU A 68 -4.89 10.12 -4.26
N LEU A 69 -4.65 11.10 -3.38
CA LEU A 69 -5.49 11.44 -2.25
C LEU A 69 -6.06 12.84 -2.44
N ALA A 70 -7.27 12.95 -2.95
CA ALA A 70 -7.93 14.21 -3.30
C ALA A 70 -9.34 14.32 -2.71
N LYS A 71 -9.90 15.52 -2.73
CA LYS A 71 -11.31 15.84 -2.43
C LYS A 71 -11.95 16.72 -3.51
N ASP A 72 -11.18 17.12 -4.50
CA ASP A 72 -11.57 17.99 -5.61
C ASP A 72 -11.29 17.22 -6.90
N GLY A 73 -12.34 16.98 -7.69
CA GLY A 73 -12.30 16.17 -8.90
C GLY A 73 -11.47 16.79 -10.01
N ALA A 74 -11.62 18.12 -10.22
CA ALA A 74 -10.87 18.83 -11.26
C ALA A 74 -9.36 18.87 -10.96
N LEU A 75 -9.00 19.04 -9.68
CA LEU A 75 -7.60 19.03 -9.26
C LEU A 75 -6.98 17.63 -9.36
N ALA A 76 -7.76 16.59 -9.03
CA ALA A 76 -7.34 15.20 -9.21
C ALA A 76 -7.13 14.87 -10.71
N ALA A 77 -8.05 15.29 -11.58
CA ALA A 77 -7.94 15.10 -13.02
C ALA A 77 -6.72 15.81 -13.62
N TRP A 78 -6.46 17.04 -13.20
CA TRP A 78 -5.22 17.73 -13.55
C TRP A 78 -3.98 16.93 -13.16
N MET A 79 -3.94 16.38 -11.94
CA MET A 79 -2.79 15.59 -11.49
C MET A 79 -2.62 14.30 -12.29
N VAL A 80 -3.72 13.66 -12.72
CA VAL A 80 -3.64 12.51 -13.64
C VAL A 80 -2.96 12.89 -14.96
N THR A 81 -3.29 14.06 -15.50
CA THR A 81 -2.63 14.57 -16.72
C THR A 81 -1.12 14.72 -16.52
N GLU A 82 -0.69 15.27 -15.38
CA GLU A 82 0.74 15.41 -15.07
C GLU A 82 1.43 14.04 -14.89
N LEU A 83 0.77 13.07 -14.25
CA LEU A 83 1.32 11.71 -14.11
C LEU A 83 1.43 10.99 -15.44
N ARG A 84 0.48 11.20 -16.36
CA ARG A 84 0.56 10.65 -17.72
C ARG A 84 1.70 11.23 -18.54
N ARG A 85 2.03 12.52 -18.34
CA ARG A 85 3.22 13.14 -18.97
C ARG A 85 4.52 12.49 -18.49
N LEU A 86 4.53 11.90 -17.29
CA LEU A 86 5.64 11.10 -16.76
C LEU A 86 5.63 9.64 -17.27
N GLY A 87 4.63 9.24 -18.06
CA GLY A 87 4.53 7.90 -18.66
C GLY A 87 3.64 6.92 -17.88
N TYR A 88 2.97 7.33 -16.81
CA TYR A 88 2.03 6.46 -16.10
C TYR A 88 0.73 6.27 -16.88
N THR A 89 0.37 5.02 -17.14
CA THR A 89 -0.85 4.67 -17.89
C THR A 89 -2.07 4.51 -16.98
N GLU A 90 -1.88 4.06 -15.75
CA GLU A 90 -2.92 3.89 -14.72
C GLU A 90 -2.65 4.79 -13.52
N VAL A 91 -3.72 5.31 -12.92
CA VAL A 91 -3.69 6.05 -11.65
C VAL A 91 -4.74 5.48 -10.72
N ASN A 92 -4.43 5.39 -9.43
CA ASN A 92 -5.33 4.89 -8.40
C ASN A 92 -5.89 6.03 -7.54
N LEU A 93 -7.19 6.01 -7.24
CA LEU A 93 -7.82 6.92 -6.28
C LEU A 93 -7.92 6.29 -4.90
N ASN A 94 -7.55 7.04 -3.86
CA ASN A 94 -7.61 6.60 -2.47
C ASN A 94 -8.88 7.08 -1.76
N PHE A 95 -9.81 6.16 -1.53
CA PHE A 95 -10.98 6.34 -0.66
C PHE A 95 -10.93 5.39 0.56
N GLY A 96 -9.72 4.91 0.91
CA GLY A 96 -9.54 3.93 1.98
C GLY A 96 -8.70 4.41 3.18
N CYS A 97 -7.90 5.48 3.06
CA CYS A 97 -7.04 5.93 4.16
C CYS A 97 -7.87 6.41 5.37
N PRO A 98 -7.74 5.76 6.56
CA PRO A 98 -8.54 6.10 7.73
C PRO A 98 -7.83 7.08 8.67
N SER A 99 -6.66 7.61 8.31
CA SER A 99 -5.88 8.54 9.14
C SER A 99 -6.73 9.76 9.52
N GLY A 100 -6.74 10.15 10.79
CA GLY A 100 -7.50 11.29 11.29
C GLY A 100 -7.15 12.60 10.58
N THR A 101 -5.87 12.82 10.26
CA THR A 101 -5.41 14.01 9.53
C THR A 101 -5.89 14.04 8.08
N VAL A 102 -6.20 12.90 7.50
CA VAL A 102 -6.74 12.74 6.14
C VAL A 102 -8.25 12.89 6.15
N THR A 103 -8.93 12.14 7.03
CA THR A 103 -10.39 12.07 7.07
C THR A 103 -11.05 13.36 7.60
N ALA A 104 -10.35 14.13 8.47
CA ALA A 104 -10.79 15.45 8.91
C ALA A 104 -10.88 16.47 7.76
N LYS A 105 -10.09 16.25 6.68
CA LYS A 105 -10.11 17.07 5.47
C LYS A 105 -11.09 16.56 4.40
N GLY A 106 -11.92 15.56 4.69
CA GLY A 106 -12.83 14.92 3.75
C GLY A 106 -12.14 14.09 2.66
N LYS A 107 -10.89 13.68 2.87
CA LYS A 107 -10.11 12.84 1.95
C LYS A 107 -10.06 11.38 2.42
N GLY A 108 -9.59 10.46 1.54
CA GLY A 108 -9.49 9.05 1.86
C GLY A 108 -10.84 8.46 2.26
N SER A 109 -10.91 7.63 3.31
CA SER A 109 -12.19 7.10 3.79
C SER A 109 -13.13 8.16 4.39
N GLY A 110 -12.65 9.39 4.61
CA GLY A 110 -13.49 10.52 4.99
C GLY A 110 -14.46 10.96 3.88
N MET A 111 -14.16 10.67 2.60
CA MET A 111 -15.05 10.91 1.46
C MET A 111 -16.30 10.02 1.53
N LEU A 112 -16.19 8.83 2.10
CA LEU A 112 -17.29 7.86 2.20
C LEU A 112 -18.40 8.28 3.19
N ARG A 113 -18.21 9.37 3.95
CA ARG A 113 -19.23 9.91 4.87
C ARG A 113 -20.46 10.48 4.16
N ASP A 114 -20.26 10.90 2.92
CA ASP A 114 -21.27 11.61 2.15
C ASP A 114 -21.27 11.07 0.72
N PRO A 115 -22.17 10.11 0.42
CA PRO A 115 -22.29 9.52 -0.92
C PRO A 115 -22.51 10.56 -2.02
N ALA A 116 -23.24 11.65 -1.75
CA ALA A 116 -23.47 12.69 -2.75
C ALA A 116 -22.18 13.46 -3.09
N LYS A 117 -21.30 13.68 -2.11
CA LYS A 117 -19.98 14.28 -2.37
C LYS A 117 -19.05 13.33 -3.09
N LEU A 118 -19.12 12.03 -2.78
CA LEU A 118 -18.36 11.03 -3.52
C LEU A 118 -18.78 11.01 -4.99
N GLU A 119 -20.08 11.03 -5.26
CA GLU A 119 -20.63 11.06 -6.61
C GLU A 119 -20.22 12.32 -7.35
N ALA A 120 -20.40 13.50 -6.76
CA ALA A 120 -20.02 14.77 -7.37
C ALA A 120 -18.51 14.84 -7.67
N PHE A 121 -17.67 14.28 -6.78
CA PHE A 121 -16.23 14.16 -7.04
C PHE A 121 -15.94 13.27 -8.26
N LEU A 122 -16.60 12.12 -8.36
CA LEU A 122 -16.38 11.17 -9.47
C LEU A 122 -16.93 11.72 -10.78
N ASP A 123 -18.07 12.40 -10.77
CA ASP A 123 -18.62 13.09 -11.95
C ASP A 123 -17.63 14.12 -12.50
N GLU A 124 -17.15 15.00 -11.64
CA GLU A 124 -16.18 16.02 -12.04
C GLU A 124 -14.85 15.41 -12.51
N PHE A 125 -14.36 14.38 -11.80
CA PHE A 125 -13.11 13.72 -12.12
C PHE A 125 -13.18 12.99 -13.47
N PHE A 126 -14.18 12.12 -13.68
CA PHE A 126 -14.29 11.33 -14.88
C PHE A 126 -14.73 12.14 -16.11
N SER A 127 -15.42 13.28 -15.94
CA SER A 127 -15.70 14.19 -17.04
C SER A 127 -14.45 14.86 -17.64
N ARG A 128 -13.30 14.82 -16.90
CA ARG A 128 -12.04 15.48 -17.27
C ARG A 128 -10.88 14.50 -17.41
N THR A 129 -11.11 13.21 -17.18
CA THR A 129 -10.04 12.20 -17.15
C THR A 129 -10.36 11.07 -18.13
N GLU A 130 -9.40 10.74 -18.98
CA GLU A 130 -9.46 9.58 -19.87
C GLU A 130 -8.51 8.48 -19.38
N GLY A 131 -8.72 7.24 -19.89
CA GLY A 131 -7.87 6.06 -19.65
C GLY A 131 -8.01 5.42 -18.27
N PRO A 132 -7.19 4.41 -17.95
CA PRO A 132 -7.36 3.53 -16.79
C PRO A 132 -7.25 4.28 -15.46
N VAL A 133 -8.29 4.15 -14.64
CA VAL A 133 -8.33 4.63 -13.24
C VAL A 133 -8.86 3.51 -12.37
N SER A 134 -8.06 3.09 -11.39
CA SER A 134 -8.47 2.15 -10.35
C SER A 134 -8.83 2.89 -9.06
N VAL A 135 -9.59 2.22 -8.20
CA VAL A 135 -10.02 2.79 -6.90
C VAL A 135 -9.62 1.84 -5.77
N LYS A 136 -9.09 2.38 -4.67
CA LYS A 136 -8.89 1.65 -3.43
C LYS A 136 -9.78 2.23 -2.33
N THR A 137 -10.66 1.38 -1.78
CA THR A 137 -11.72 1.80 -0.85
C THR A 137 -11.81 0.95 0.41
N ARG A 138 -12.64 1.38 1.35
CA ARG A 138 -13.18 0.62 2.48
C ARG A 138 -14.69 0.45 2.33
N LEU A 139 -15.32 -0.34 3.23
CA LEU A 139 -16.76 -0.62 3.18
C LEU A 139 -17.65 0.56 3.62
N GLY A 140 -17.06 1.62 4.14
CA GLY A 140 -17.81 2.78 4.66
C GLY A 140 -17.12 3.39 5.87
N VAL A 141 -17.90 4.06 6.71
CA VAL A 141 -17.44 4.84 7.87
C VAL A 141 -17.64 4.08 9.18
N THR A 142 -18.87 3.60 9.41
CA THR A 142 -19.29 3.02 10.69
C THR A 142 -19.78 1.59 10.57
N ARG A 143 -20.45 1.25 9.47
CA ARG A 143 -21.08 -0.05 9.23
C ARG A 143 -20.81 -0.56 7.81
N PRO A 144 -20.61 -1.88 7.63
CA PRO A 144 -20.36 -2.47 6.30
C PRO A 144 -21.48 -2.24 5.29
N GLU A 145 -22.73 -2.14 5.75
CA GLU A 145 -23.92 -1.94 4.89
C GLU A 145 -23.92 -0.58 4.17
N GLU A 146 -23.14 0.38 4.65
CA GLU A 146 -22.91 1.66 3.95
C GLU A 146 -22.30 1.45 2.56
N PHE A 147 -21.62 0.30 2.36
CA PHE A 147 -20.98 -0.03 1.10
C PHE A 147 -21.97 -0.25 -0.05
N ASP A 148 -23.19 -0.62 0.24
CA ASP A 148 -24.21 -0.81 -0.80
C ASP A 148 -24.43 0.45 -1.63
N ALA A 149 -24.65 1.58 -0.98
CA ALA A 149 -24.82 2.86 -1.66
C ALA A 149 -23.53 3.35 -2.32
N ILE A 150 -22.37 3.10 -1.68
CA ILE A 150 -21.06 3.45 -2.21
C ILE A 150 -20.74 2.64 -3.49
N LEU A 151 -21.02 1.34 -3.47
CA LEU A 151 -20.82 0.46 -4.62
C LEU A 151 -21.74 0.82 -5.78
N ASP A 152 -23.00 1.18 -5.52
CA ASP A 152 -23.92 1.65 -6.55
C ASP A 152 -23.42 2.93 -7.25
N ILE A 153 -22.70 3.79 -6.52
CA ILE A 153 -21.99 4.93 -7.11
C ILE A 153 -20.83 4.45 -7.97
N TYR A 154 -19.90 3.64 -7.43
CA TYR A 154 -18.75 3.15 -8.20
C TYR A 154 -19.14 2.44 -9.49
N ASN A 155 -20.23 1.67 -9.48
CA ASN A 155 -20.74 0.94 -10.64
C ASN A 155 -21.18 1.84 -11.81
N ARG A 156 -21.28 3.15 -11.64
CA ARG A 156 -21.68 4.11 -12.68
C ARG A 156 -20.47 4.70 -13.44
N TYR A 157 -19.27 4.47 -12.94
CA TYR A 157 -18.04 5.06 -13.52
C TYR A 157 -17.15 4.00 -14.17
N PRO A 158 -16.30 4.38 -15.14
CA PRO A 158 -15.40 3.47 -15.84
C PRO A 158 -14.15 3.14 -14.98
N ILE A 159 -14.37 2.62 -13.78
CA ILE A 159 -13.33 2.15 -12.87
C ILE A 159 -12.75 0.85 -13.43
N CYS A 160 -11.44 0.83 -13.74
CA CYS A 160 -10.80 -0.33 -14.33
C CYS A 160 -10.53 -1.48 -13.32
N GLU A 161 -10.41 -1.17 -12.04
CA GLU A 161 -10.28 -2.15 -10.94
C GLU A 161 -10.66 -1.51 -9.61
N LEU A 162 -11.41 -2.24 -8.79
CA LEU A 162 -11.81 -1.82 -7.44
C LEU A 162 -11.10 -2.66 -6.38
N THR A 163 -10.13 -2.07 -5.66
CA THR A 163 -9.53 -2.72 -4.50
C THR A 163 -10.34 -2.45 -3.24
N ILE A 164 -10.91 -3.50 -2.65
CA ILE A 164 -11.74 -3.41 -1.45
C ILE A 164 -10.94 -3.88 -0.22
N HIS A 165 -10.79 -2.99 0.77
CA HIS A 165 -10.35 -3.36 2.11
C HIS A 165 -11.60 -3.52 2.98
N PRO A 166 -12.03 -4.76 3.31
CA PRO A 166 -13.30 -4.99 3.98
C PRO A 166 -13.22 -4.69 5.48
N ARG A 167 -13.01 -3.45 5.78
CA ARG A 167 -13.13 -2.77 7.07
C ARG A 167 -13.82 -1.43 6.88
N VAL A 168 -14.51 -0.95 7.91
CA VAL A 168 -15.00 0.44 7.94
C VAL A 168 -13.93 1.40 8.43
N MET A 169 -14.09 2.70 8.17
CA MET A 169 -13.13 3.74 8.55
C MET A 169 -12.80 3.70 10.05
N ARG A 170 -13.82 3.60 10.92
CA ARG A 170 -13.67 3.64 12.39
C ARG A 170 -12.89 2.46 12.96
N GLN A 171 -12.85 1.33 12.27
CA GLN A 171 -12.06 0.17 12.69
C GLN A 171 -10.54 0.45 12.63
N LEU A 172 -10.10 1.40 11.80
CA LEU A 172 -8.69 1.58 11.47
C LEU A 172 -8.09 0.25 10.99
N TYR A 173 -7.30 -0.40 11.86
CA TYR A 173 -6.73 -1.75 11.64
C TYR A 173 -7.09 -2.73 12.75
N ARG A 174 -8.09 -2.40 13.59
CA ARG A 174 -8.55 -3.25 14.68
C ARG A 174 -9.49 -4.32 14.17
N GLY A 175 -9.56 -5.45 14.91
CA GLY A 175 -10.38 -6.59 14.51
C GLY A 175 -9.90 -7.21 13.20
N GLU A 176 -10.72 -8.06 12.62
CA GLU A 176 -10.45 -8.75 11.36
C GLU A 176 -11.09 -8.03 10.17
N ALA A 177 -10.58 -8.30 8.98
CA ALA A 177 -11.22 -7.91 7.72
C ALA A 177 -12.51 -8.74 7.54
N ASP A 178 -13.62 -8.07 7.26
CA ASP A 178 -14.95 -8.70 7.13
C ASP A 178 -15.08 -9.41 5.77
N ARG A 179 -14.66 -10.68 5.74
CA ARG A 179 -14.73 -11.52 4.54
C ARG A 179 -16.17 -11.78 4.11
N ALA A 180 -17.12 -11.86 5.04
CA ALA A 180 -18.52 -12.09 4.70
C ALA A 180 -19.12 -10.89 3.97
N ALA A 181 -18.90 -9.67 4.46
CA ALA A 181 -19.29 -8.45 3.77
C ALA A 181 -18.60 -8.30 2.41
N PHE A 182 -17.31 -8.71 2.30
CA PHE A 182 -16.61 -8.75 1.03
C PHE A 182 -17.27 -9.72 0.03
N ALA A 183 -17.52 -10.96 0.44
CA ALA A 183 -18.14 -11.97 -0.42
C ALA A 183 -19.56 -11.53 -0.87
N ALA A 184 -20.32 -10.91 0.02
CA ALA A 184 -21.67 -10.43 -0.28
C ALA A 184 -21.70 -9.31 -1.34
N CYS A 185 -20.68 -8.46 -1.41
CA CYS A 185 -20.64 -7.37 -2.39
C CYS A 185 -20.11 -7.79 -3.77
N LEU A 186 -19.34 -8.89 -3.87
CA LEU A 186 -18.69 -9.32 -5.13
C LEU A 186 -19.65 -9.48 -6.31
N PRO A 187 -20.81 -10.15 -6.18
CA PRO A 187 -21.74 -10.33 -7.31
C PRO A 187 -22.34 -9.03 -7.86
N ARG A 188 -22.27 -7.96 -7.08
CA ARG A 188 -22.80 -6.63 -7.46
C ARG A 188 -21.75 -5.73 -8.10
N CYS A 189 -20.46 -6.09 -8.03
CA CYS A 189 -19.38 -5.31 -8.64
C CYS A 189 -19.43 -5.47 -10.18
N ARG A 190 -19.45 -4.34 -10.91
CA ARG A 190 -19.45 -4.32 -12.38
C ARG A 190 -18.06 -4.22 -12.98
N MET A 191 -17.05 -4.02 -12.17
CA MET A 191 -15.64 -3.93 -12.53
C MET A 191 -14.83 -5.07 -11.92
N PRO A 192 -13.63 -5.37 -12.41
CA PRO A 192 -12.68 -6.28 -11.76
C PRO A 192 -12.42 -5.90 -10.31
N VAL A 193 -12.35 -6.88 -9.41
CA VAL A 193 -12.18 -6.65 -7.97
C VAL A 193 -10.87 -7.25 -7.48
N CYS A 194 -10.13 -6.45 -6.71
CA CYS A 194 -8.96 -6.85 -5.96
C CYS A 194 -9.28 -6.88 -4.46
N TYR A 195 -8.92 -7.97 -3.77
CA TYR A 195 -9.04 -8.06 -2.32
C TYR A 195 -7.83 -7.43 -1.61
N ASN A 196 -8.06 -6.74 -0.49
CA ASN A 196 -7.00 -6.27 0.38
C ASN A 196 -7.38 -6.42 1.85
N GLY A 197 -6.71 -7.25 2.62
CA GLY A 197 -6.94 -7.37 4.07
C GLY A 197 -6.30 -8.60 4.69
N ASP A 198 -5.57 -8.43 5.78
CA ASP A 198 -5.07 -9.44 6.73
C ASP A 198 -4.38 -10.69 6.13
N ILE A 199 -3.75 -10.54 5.00
CA ILE A 199 -2.93 -11.60 4.39
C ILE A 199 -1.51 -11.49 4.94
N THR A 200 -1.05 -12.55 5.59
CA THR A 200 0.28 -12.63 6.24
C THR A 200 1.04 -13.93 5.92
N THR A 201 0.39 -14.89 5.26
CA THR A 201 1.01 -16.17 4.90
C THR A 201 0.66 -16.58 3.47
N PRO A 202 1.52 -17.38 2.78
CA PRO A 202 1.20 -17.94 1.47
C PRO A 202 -0.06 -18.84 1.49
N ALA A 203 -0.30 -19.55 2.58
CA ALA A 203 -1.49 -20.38 2.73
C ALA A 203 -2.79 -19.56 2.72
N GLN A 204 -2.79 -18.36 3.35
CA GLN A 204 -3.93 -17.45 3.31
C GLN A 204 -4.18 -16.90 1.89
N LEU A 205 -3.11 -16.64 1.11
CA LEU A 205 -3.24 -16.27 -0.30
C LEU A 205 -3.92 -17.38 -1.10
N ALA A 206 -3.40 -18.60 -1.01
CA ALA A 206 -3.94 -19.77 -1.73
C ALA A 206 -5.40 -20.05 -1.33
N ALA A 207 -5.75 -19.95 -0.05
CA ALA A 207 -7.11 -20.13 0.43
C ALA A 207 -8.07 -19.08 -0.15
N LEU A 208 -7.65 -17.81 -0.19
CA LEU A 208 -8.46 -16.73 -0.75
C LEU A 208 -8.65 -16.87 -2.26
N GLU A 209 -7.62 -17.32 -2.99
CA GLU A 209 -7.74 -17.62 -4.42
C GLU A 209 -8.72 -18.74 -4.71
N ALA A 210 -8.66 -19.81 -3.92
CA ALA A 210 -9.59 -20.92 -4.05
C ALA A 210 -11.04 -20.53 -3.72
N GLU A 211 -11.23 -19.67 -2.71
CA GLU A 211 -12.54 -19.16 -2.31
C GLU A 211 -13.12 -18.18 -3.35
N HIS A 212 -12.28 -17.35 -3.98
CA HIS A 212 -12.70 -16.29 -4.90
C HIS A 212 -11.89 -16.29 -6.21
N PRO A 213 -12.05 -17.29 -7.07
CA PRO A 213 -11.25 -17.44 -8.30
C PRO A 213 -11.51 -16.35 -9.36
N SER A 214 -12.59 -15.58 -9.21
CA SER A 214 -12.95 -14.47 -10.11
C SER A 214 -12.26 -13.14 -9.78
N LEU A 215 -11.50 -13.05 -8.69
CA LEU A 215 -10.77 -11.84 -8.36
C LEU A 215 -9.71 -11.52 -9.43
N SER A 216 -9.55 -10.24 -9.74
CA SER A 216 -8.46 -9.76 -10.60
C SER A 216 -7.11 -9.82 -9.88
N GLY A 217 -7.10 -9.62 -8.57
CA GLY A 217 -5.88 -9.64 -7.78
C GLY A 217 -6.09 -9.67 -6.27
N ILE A 218 -4.97 -9.87 -5.57
CA ILE A 218 -4.89 -9.77 -4.11
C ILE A 218 -3.78 -8.77 -3.77
N MET A 219 -4.13 -7.74 -2.98
CA MET A 219 -3.20 -6.71 -2.54
C MET A 219 -2.74 -6.96 -1.11
N VAL A 220 -1.44 -7.04 -0.89
CA VAL A 220 -0.84 -7.32 0.41
C VAL A 220 -0.12 -6.07 0.95
N GLY A 221 -0.38 -5.73 2.20
CA GLY A 221 0.25 -4.61 2.91
C GLY A 221 1.17 -5.08 4.02
N ARG A 222 0.71 -5.04 5.25
CA ARG A 222 1.48 -5.35 6.48
C ARG A 222 2.18 -6.71 6.43
N GLY A 223 1.51 -7.72 5.86
CA GLY A 223 2.11 -9.04 5.70
C GLY A 223 3.39 -9.02 4.87
N LEU A 224 3.45 -8.16 3.84
CA LEU A 224 4.65 -8.03 2.99
C LEU A 224 5.79 -7.27 3.68
N ILE A 225 5.48 -6.39 4.65
CA ILE A 225 6.52 -5.78 5.48
C ILE A 225 7.04 -6.79 6.51
N ALA A 226 6.16 -7.65 7.03
CA ALA A 226 6.52 -8.69 7.98
C ALA A 226 7.31 -9.84 7.33
N ASP A 227 6.92 -10.23 6.12
CA ASP A 227 7.62 -11.22 5.30
C ASP A 227 7.79 -10.69 3.87
N PRO A 228 8.93 -10.08 3.54
CA PRO A 228 9.14 -9.51 2.21
C PRO A 228 9.15 -10.55 1.07
N ALA A 229 9.39 -11.82 1.38
CA ALA A 229 9.32 -12.91 0.41
C ALA A 229 7.90 -13.50 0.22
N LEU A 230 6.89 -12.99 0.91
CA LEU A 230 5.51 -13.54 0.90
C LEU A 230 4.95 -13.73 -0.52
N LEU A 231 5.08 -12.74 -1.39
CA LEU A 231 4.57 -12.85 -2.76
C LEU A 231 5.46 -13.74 -3.64
N ARG A 232 6.77 -13.77 -3.41
CA ARG A 232 7.67 -14.72 -4.05
C ARG A 232 7.28 -16.16 -3.71
N GLN A 233 6.97 -16.45 -2.46
CA GLN A 233 6.51 -17.77 -2.01
C GLN A 233 5.15 -18.13 -2.63
N ALA A 234 4.25 -17.17 -2.79
CA ALA A 234 2.94 -17.42 -3.41
C ALA A 234 3.05 -17.91 -4.87
N VAL A 235 4.13 -17.57 -5.57
CA VAL A 235 4.40 -18.06 -6.94
C VAL A 235 5.40 -19.21 -6.98
N GLY A 236 5.60 -19.91 -5.86
CA GLY A 236 6.44 -21.10 -5.78
C GLY A 236 7.93 -20.85 -5.53
N GLY A 237 8.33 -19.61 -5.24
CA GLY A 237 9.70 -19.29 -4.86
C GLY A 237 10.03 -19.60 -3.39
N ALA A 238 11.31 -19.55 -3.04
CA ALA A 238 11.79 -19.85 -1.69
C ALA A 238 11.39 -18.78 -0.67
N PRO A 239 11.25 -19.12 0.64
CA PRO A 239 11.18 -18.15 1.71
C PRO A 239 12.46 -17.28 1.77
N ALA A 240 12.40 -16.16 2.47
CA ALA A 240 13.57 -15.32 2.66
C ALA A 240 14.64 -16.01 3.48
N SER A 241 15.89 -16.02 3.02
CA SER A 241 17.02 -16.42 3.84
C SER A 241 17.43 -15.30 4.80
N LYS A 242 18.24 -15.65 5.81
CA LYS A 242 18.77 -14.67 6.76
C LYS A 242 19.71 -13.68 6.07
N GLU A 243 20.50 -14.15 5.11
CA GLU A 243 21.43 -13.36 4.30
C GLU A 243 20.67 -12.37 3.40
N GLU A 244 19.60 -12.83 2.74
CA GLU A 244 18.74 -11.94 1.93
C GLU A 244 18.09 -10.85 2.78
N LEU A 245 17.54 -11.23 3.95
CA LEU A 245 16.94 -10.26 4.88
C LEU A 245 17.98 -9.24 5.37
N ARG A 246 19.21 -9.69 5.64
CA ARG A 246 20.29 -8.78 6.06
C ARG A 246 20.61 -7.79 4.94
N GLY A 247 20.90 -8.25 3.75
CA GLY A 247 21.23 -7.39 2.60
C GLY A 247 20.12 -6.42 2.26
N TYR A 248 18.87 -6.89 2.30
CA TYR A 248 17.67 -6.05 2.09
C TYR A 248 17.54 -4.93 3.13
N LEU A 249 17.72 -5.24 4.42
CA LEU A 249 17.61 -4.25 5.49
C LEU A 249 18.78 -3.26 5.47
N ASP A 250 19.99 -3.71 5.14
CA ASP A 250 21.15 -2.86 4.98
C ASP A 250 20.96 -1.89 3.80
N GLU A 251 20.41 -2.37 2.67
CA GLU A 251 20.06 -1.52 1.52
C GLU A 251 19.01 -0.46 1.90
N LEU A 252 17.94 -0.85 2.63
CA LEU A 252 16.96 0.11 3.13
C LEU A 252 17.57 1.17 4.02
N TYR A 253 18.39 0.76 4.99
CA TYR A 253 19.02 1.68 5.93
C TYR A 253 19.95 2.68 5.23
N HIS A 254 20.80 2.21 4.31
CA HIS A 254 21.66 3.07 3.52
C HIS A 254 20.87 3.99 2.58
N GLY A 255 19.85 3.47 1.93
CA GLY A 255 18.95 4.25 1.07
C GLY A 255 18.25 5.37 1.83
N TYR A 256 17.74 5.10 3.03
CA TYR A 256 17.14 6.13 3.87
C TYR A 256 18.15 7.11 4.44
N THR A 257 19.36 6.65 4.79
CA THR A 257 20.43 7.55 5.23
C THR A 257 20.81 8.54 4.13
N ALA A 258 20.94 8.07 2.89
CA ALA A 258 21.21 8.91 1.73
C ALA A 258 20.04 9.89 1.44
N LEU A 259 18.79 9.41 1.55
CA LEU A 259 17.59 10.21 1.29
C LEU A 259 17.42 11.36 2.30
N PHE A 260 17.67 11.09 3.58
CA PHE A 260 17.43 12.05 4.66
C PHE A 260 18.68 12.86 5.03
N GLY A 261 19.87 12.42 4.61
CA GLY A 261 21.15 13.05 4.96
C GLY A 261 21.57 12.85 6.43
N ALA A 262 20.84 11.99 7.19
CA ALA A 262 21.11 11.73 8.60
C ALA A 262 20.72 10.31 8.99
N SER A 263 21.62 9.60 9.68
CA SER A 263 21.38 8.23 10.16
C SER A 263 20.24 8.15 11.18
N SER A 264 20.06 9.13 12.04
CA SER A 264 18.97 9.17 13.03
C SER A 264 17.58 9.21 12.39
N CYS A 265 17.42 9.91 11.24
CA CYS A 265 16.18 9.90 10.46
C CYS A 265 15.96 8.53 9.80
N ALA A 266 17.01 7.91 9.28
CA ALA A 266 16.96 6.55 8.74
C ALA A 266 16.57 5.54 9.83
N VAL A 267 17.16 5.59 11.02
CA VAL A 267 16.78 4.75 12.17
C VAL A 267 15.29 4.86 12.49
N SER A 268 14.75 6.08 12.52
CA SER A 268 13.32 6.28 12.74
C SER A 268 12.45 5.60 11.69
N ARG A 269 12.88 5.61 10.43
CA ARG A 269 12.20 4.91 9.33
C ARG A 269 12.33 3.40 9.46
N MET A 270 13.52 2.88 9.75
CA MET A 270 13.78 1.46 9.91
C MET A 270 12.97 0.83 11.06
N LYS A 271 12.75 1.55 12.16
CA LYS A 271 11.89 1.09 13.25
C LYS A 271 10.46 0.77 12.80
N ALA A 272 9.92 1.52 11.83
CA ALA A 272 8.59 1.25 11.29
C ALA A 272 8.55 -0.09 10.52
N HIS A 273 9.64 -0.46 9.82
CA HIS A 273 9.76 -1.77 9.16
C HIS A 273 9.95 -2.87 10.19
N TRP A 274 10.85 -2.68 11.16
CA TRP A 274 11.12 -3.64 12.22
C TRP A 274 9.92 -3.95 13.09
N HIS A 275 8.99 -3.02 13.26
CA HIS A 275 7.74 -3.26 13.98
C HIS A 275 6.95 -4.48 13.46
N TYR A 276 7.10 -4.80 12.18
CA TYR A 276 6.45 -5.95 11.55
C TYR A 276 7.42 -7.14 11.39
N LEU A 277 8.64 -6.89 10.98
CA LEU A 277 9.58 -7.91 10.55
C LEU A 277 10.24 -8.66 11.72
N ILE A 278 10.36 -8.03 12.89
CA ILE A 278 11.09 -8.59 14.03
C ILE A 278 10.53 -9.94 14.49
N TYR A 279 9.24 -10.16 14.30
CA TYR A 279 8.57 -11.42 14.68
C TYR A 279 8.96 -12.63 13.82
N ARG A 280 9.75 -12.41 12.76
CA ARG A 280 10.41 -13.48 12.01
C ARG A 280 11.57 -14.12 12.77
N PHE A 281 12.07 -13.49 13.80
CA PHE A 281 13.19 -13.98 14.61
C PHE A 281 12.67 -14.54 15.93
N GLU A 282 13.09 -15.77 16.28
CA GLU A 282 12.69 -16.43 17.52
C GLU A 282 13.33 -15.73 18.73
N GLY A 283 12.52 -15.40 19.73
CA GLY A 283 13.01 -14.79 20.98
C GLY A 283 13.46 -13.33 20.83
N ALA A 284 13.03 -12.62 19.78
CA ALA A 284 13.46 -11.24 19.52
C ALA A 284 12.73 -10.17 20.37
N GLU A 285 11.72 -10.51 21.16
CA GLU A 285 10.91 -9.57 21.93
C GLU A 285 11.70 -8.62 22.85
N PRO A 286 12.78 -9.06 23.53
CA PRO A 286 13.62 -8.15 24.31
C PRO A 286 14.36 -7.14 23.44
N LEU A 287 14.82 -7.57 22.25
CA LEU A 287 15.54 -6.73 21.29
C LEU A 287 14.61 -5.72 20.60
N GLU A 288 13.33 -6.03 20.43
CA GLU A 288 12.33 -5.06 19.97
C GLU A 288 12.28 -3.82 20.89
N LYS A 289 12.27 -4.04 22.21
CA LYS A 289 12.26 -2.94 23.18
C LYS A 289 13.54 -2.11 23.14
N GLN A 290 14.69 -2.74 22.88
CA GLN A 290 15.96 -2.04 22.69
C GLN A 290 15.94 -1.24 21.39
N LEU A 291 15.54 -1.85 20.28
CA LEU A 291 15.46 -1.22 18.97
C LEU A 291 14.57 0.04 18.99
N ARG A 292 13.45 0.00 19.67
CA ARG A 292 12.56 1.18 19.84
C ARG A 292 13.26 2.38 20.50
N LYS A 293 14.27 2.15 21.34
CA LYS A 293 15.00 3.20 22.07
C LYS A 293 16.18 3.76 21.28
N THR A 294 16.70 3.06 20.25
CA THR A 294 17.84 3.52 19.47
C THR A 294 17.54 4.88 18.82
N ARG A 295 18.52 5.74 18.72
CA ARG A 295 18.42 7.06 18.09
C ARG A 295 19.48 7.23 17.02
N GLU A 296 20.70 6.77 17.31
CA GLU A 296 21.85 6.89 16.44
C GLU A 296 22.06 5.62 15.60
N GLY A 297 22.75 5.77 14.46
CA GLY A 297 23.01 4.66 13.54
C GLY A 297 23.77 3.52 14.19
N TRP A 298 24.83 3.81 14.95
CA TRP A 298 25.61 2.79 15.63
C TRP A 298 24.81 1.99 16.67
N GLU A 299 23.88 2.63 17.41
CA GLU A 299 22.99 1.93 18.35
C GLU A 299 22.06 0.96 17.59
N TYR A 300 21.52 1.41 16.47
CA TYR A 300 20.69 0.61 15.60
C TYR A 300 21.45 -0.62 15.07
N GLU A 301 22.65 -0.44 14.56
CA GLU A 301 23.46 -1.52 14.00
C GLU A 301 23.82 -2.57 15.08
N VAL A 302 24.16 -2.15 16.31
CA VAL A 302 24.42 -3.07 17.43
C VAL A 302 23.21 -3.96 17.69
N VAL A 303 22.02 -3.39 17.81
CA VAL A 303 20.80 -4.17 18.09
C VAL A 303 20.44 -5.07 16.90
N VAL A 304 20.55 -4.59 15.68
CA VAL A 304 20.28 -5.39 14.46
C VAL A 304 21.26 -6.57 14.38
N ASN A 305 22.54 -6.38 14.67
CA ASN A 305 23.51 -7.47 14.71
C ASN A 305 23.11 -8.54 15.74
N GLN A 306 22.60 -8.16 16.91
CA GLN A 306 22.10 -9.10 17.91
C GLN A 306 20.85 -9.86 17.40
N ILE A 307 19.90 -9.16 16.73
CA ILE A 307 18.72 -9.83 16.15
C ILE A 307 19.16 -10.91 15.15
N PHE A 308 20.15 -10.62 14.31
CA PHE A 308 20.63 -11.57 13.29
C PHE A 308 21.42 -12.76 13.86
N THR A 309 21.74 -12.80 15.16
CA THR A 309 22.22 -14.03 15.81
C THR A 309 21.12 -15.03 16.11
N LEU A 310 19.86 -14.56 16.21
CA LEU A 310 18.70 -15.39 16.55
C LEU A 310 18.27 -16.28 15.37
N PRO A 311 17.62 -17.44 15.64
CA PRO A 311 17.02 -18.25 14.58
C PRO A 311 15.94 -17.48 13.80
N LEU A 312 15.86 -17.74 12.49
CA LEU A 312 14.76 -17.27 11.63
C LEU A 312 13.64 -18.33 11.64
N LYS A 313 12.39 -17.89 11.78
CA LYS A 313 11.19 -18.74 11.73
C LYS A 313 10.85 -19.15 10.31
#